data_77b750e364b8c670dbe178f137bd2e9f
#
_entry.id   77b750e364b8c670dbe178f137bd2e9f
#
_cell.length_a   1.000
_cell.length_b   1.000
_cell.length_c   1.000
_cell.angle_alpha   90.00
_cell.angle_beta   90.00
_cell.angle_gamma   90.00
#
_symmetry.space_group_name_H-M   'P 1'
#
loop_
_entity.id
_entity.type
_entity.pdbx_description
1 polymer ?
#
loop_
_entity_poly.entity_id
_entity_poly.type
_entity_poly.pdbx_seq_one_letter_code
_entity_poly.pdbx_strand_id
1 'polypeptide(L)'
;MKSILKNIISSLGNFLFFYKKKEIKREEIRKILIISLYFRGDVLFNTPAVSMLKRIFPDAEIDVLVKSRSEEVLKGNPDINKIIVFDHIKTADYNDNTGIGLSKKLTLLKNLRKENYDLCVDLTGKYSTGLITMIGKFSYSFGLNYNGFGFCYSKFVNIDTQNSKGHLTDKYLNVVKEGLAIKEAEWNGLNSDFNNKCVIRISETEMISAEHQIKSLNINRDEPLICIQVTAGWKAKEWSEKNYSDLIGNLIASDHSFLLIGSDKDKEINFRILDSVSPGLRKYYLSLPLKVNAAIVSLSDIFIGSDSIGLHLAGAVNTPSIGLFGPTNPSFSNPEGEIHKVIYKKLTCSASDTDQYCTRNAGKTCLSVDCMKNINTDEVMKNVEYLLNQNFIQKRITV
;
A
#
# COMPACT_ATOMS: atom_id res chain seq x y z
N MET A 1 5.76 -22.33 18.88
CA MET A 1 4.66 -23.17 18.32
C MET A 1 4.39 -22.87 16.83
N LYS A 2 4.17 -21.62 16.38
CA LYS A 2 3.92 -21.28 14.97
C LYS A 2 5.07 -21.68 14.02
N SER A 3 6.34 -21.53 14.43
CA SER A 3 7.52 -21.89 13.62
C SER A 3 7.63 -23.40 13.39
N ILE A 4 7.39 -24.20 14.43
CA ILE A 4 7.46 -25.68 14.33
C ILE A 4 6.37 -26.19 13.38
N LEU A 5 5.14 -25.69 13.52
CA LEU A 5 4.03 -26.07 12.64
C LEU A 5 4.28 -25.69 11.16
N LYS A 6 4.86 -24.51 10.93
CA LYS A 6 5.29 -24.05 9.59
C LYS A 6 6.30 -25.03 8.97
N ASN A 7 7.30 -25.45 9.77
CA ASN A 7 8.34 -26.37 9.28
C ASN A 7 7.77 -27.77 9.00
N ILE A 8 6.86 -28.29 9.83
CA ILE A 8 6.18 -29.57 9.61
C ILE A 8 5.35 -29.52 8.32
N ILE A 9 4.52 -28.48 8.14
CA ILE A 9 3.70 -28.31 6.93
C ILE A 9 4.59 -28.22 5.69
N SER A 10 5.67 -27.43 5.75
CA SER A 10 6.60 -27.27 4.64
C SER A 10 7.29 -28.61 4.29
N SER A 11 7.77 -29.34 5.28
CA SER A 11 8.44 -30.63 5.07
C SER A 11 7.51 -31.69 4.49
N LEU A 12 6.30 -31.84 5.04
CA LEU A 12 5.30 -32.78 4.54
C LEU A 12 4.84 -32.40 3.12
N GLY A 13 4.58 -31.13 2.88
CA GLY A 13 4.17 -30.62 1.57
C GLY A 13 5.26 -30.83 0.52
N ASN A 14 6.53 -30.53 0.83
CA ASN A 14 7.65 -30.74 -0.07
C ASN A 14 7.84 -32.24 -0.38
N PHE A 15 7.66 -33.14 0.59
CA PHE A 15 7.74 -34.57 0.38
C PHE A 15 6.62 -35.08 -0.55
N LEU A 16 5.38 -34.64 -0.33
CA LEU A 16 4.21 -35.08 -1.11
C LEU A 16 4.16 -34.48 -2.52
N PHE A 17 4.77 -33.31 -2.73
CA PHE A 17 4.69 -32.56 -4.00
C PHE A 17 6.06 -32.30 -4.64
N PHE A 18 7.06 -33.08 -4.31
CA PHE A 18 8.45 -32.96 -4.79
C PHE A 18 8.59 -32.91 -6.32
N TYR A 19 7.65 -33.51 -7.08
CA TYR A 19 7.69 -33.59 -8.54
C TYR A 19 7.36 -32.25 -9.26
N LYS A 20 7.02 -31.15 -8.54
CA LYS A 20 6.58 -29.90 -9.16
C LYS A 20 7.70 -28.89 -9.48
N LYS A 21 8.95 -29.23 -9.26
CA LYS A 21 10.08 -28.36 -9.66
C LYS A 21 10.16 -28.30 -11.17
N LYS A 22 9.53 -27.28 -11.77
CA LYS A 22 9.65 -26.95 -13.18
C LYS A 22 10.69 -25.86 -13.36
N GLU A 23 11.46 -25.93 -14.44
CA GLU A 23 12.28 -24.80 -14.87
C GLU A 23 11.43 -23.80 -15.64
N ILE A 24 11.73 -22.52 -15.45
CA ILE A 24 11.04 -21.45 -16.17
C ILE A 24 11.67 -21.32 -17.57
N LYS A 25 10.84 -21.30 -18.59
CA LYS A 25 11.19 -20.95 -19.95
C LYS A 25 10.65 -19.54 -20.24
N ARG A 26 11.49 -18.54 -20.01
CA ARG A 26 11.08 -17.14 -20.08
C ARG A 26 10.58 -16.74 -21.46
N GLU A 27 11.14 -17.29 -22.51
CA GLU A 27 10.77 -17.07 -23.90
C GLU A 27 9.35 -17.54 -24.26
N GLU A 28 8.78 -18.45 -23.45
CA GLU A 28 7.43 -18.98 -23.64
C GLU A 28 6.35 -18.19 -22.86
N ILE A 29 6.73 -17.22 -22.00
CA ILE A 29 5.79 -16.47 -21.17
C ILE A 29 5.06 -15.41 -22.01
N ARG A 30 3.75 -15.54 -22.13
CA ARG A 30 2.85 -14.59 -22.82
C ARG A 30 1.71 -14.14 -21.94
N LYS A 31 1.36 -14.89 -20.90
CA LYS A 31 0.24 -14.56 -20.03
C LYS A 31 0.59 -14.80 -18.56
N ILE A 32 0.49 -13.74 -17.75
CA ILE A 32 0.92 -13.71 -16.36
C ILE A 32 -0.28 -13.42 -15.46
N LEU A 33 -0.48 -14.22 -14.42
CA LEU A 33 -1.38 -13.92 -13.32
C LEU A 33 -0.58 -13.47 -12.09
N ILE A 34 -0.89 -12.29 -11.57
CA ILE A 34 -0.37 -11.83 -10.28
C ILE A 34 -1.49 -11.97 -9.24
N ILE A 35 -1.21 -12.61 -8.11
CA ILE A 35 -2.13 -12.72 -6.98
C ILE A 35 -1.72 -11.72 -5.89
N SER A 36 -2.58 -10.72 -5.64
CA SER A 36 -2.37 -9.66 -4.65
C SER A 36 -3.64 -9.42 -3.82
N LEU A 37 -4.01 -10.41 -2.98
CA LEU A 37 -5.25 -10.40 -2.17
C LEU A 37 -5.05 -9.70 -0.81
N TYR A 38 -4.56 -8.47 -0.85
CA TYR A 38 -4.23 -7.62 0.31
C TYR A 38 -5.12 -6.38 0.43
N PHE A 39 -4.77 -5.47 1.35
CA PHE A 39 -5.36 -4.15 1.50
C PHE A 39 -4.81 -3.18 0.44
N ARG A 40 -5.46 -2.01 0.30
CA ARG A 40 -5.11 -0.98 -0.69
C ARG A 40 -3.62 -0.59 -0.67
N GLY A 41 -3.06 -0.34 0.53
CA GLY A 41 -1.65 0.03 0.69
C GLY A 41 -0.69 -1.06 0.21
N ASP A 42 -0.94 -2.33 0.59
CA ASP A 42 -0.11 -3.45 0.17
C ASP A 42 -0.19 -3.66 -1.36
N VAL A 43 -1.39 -3.51 -1.94
CA VAL A 43 -1.58 -3.62 -3.40
C VAL A 43 -0.85 -2.49 -4.12
N LEU A 44 -0.83 -1.29 -3.55
CA LEU A 44 -0.05 -0.17 -4.11
C LEU A 44 1.46 -0.47 -4.09
N PHE A 45 1.99 -1.04 -2.99
CA PHE A 45 3.40 -1.48 -2.91
C PHE A 45 3.76 -2.61 -3.88
N ASN A 46 2.78 -3.33 -4.43
CA ASN A 46 3.01 -4.37 -5.43
C ASN A 46 3.11 -3.80 -6.87
N THR A 47 2.71 -2.56 -7.10
CA THR A 47 2.69 -1.98 -8.45
C THR A 47 4.06 -1.91 -9.12
N PRO A 48 5.19 -1.63 -8.43
CA PRO A 48 6.51 -1.72 -9.05
C PRO A 48 6.89 -3.14 -9.48
N ALA A 49 6.44 -4.19 -8.74
CA ALA A 49 6.65 -5.57 -9.16
C ALA A 49 5.86 -5.92 -10.45
N VAL A 50 4.66 -5.33 -10.62
CA VAL A 50 3.89 -5.43 -11.88
C VAL A 50 4.66 -4.79 -13.02
N SER A 51 5.13 -3.54 -12.84
CA SER A 51 5.90 -2.82 -13.86
C SER A 51 7.23 -3.51 -14.20
N MET A 52 7.91 -4.10 -13.20
CA MET A 52 9.12 -4.88 -13.44
C MET A 52 8.83 -6.16 -14.24
N LEU A 53 7.73 -6.86 -13.95
CA LEU A 53 7.31 -8.02 -14.74
C LEU A 53 6.98 -7.61 -16.19
N LYS A 54 6.33 -6.46 -16.40
CA LYS A 54 6.06 -5.93 -17.74
C LYS A 54 7.35 -5.56 -18.48
N ARG A 55 8.35 -5.01 -17.76
CA ARG A 55 9.68 -4.73 -18.32
C ARG A 55 10.44 -6.01 -18.73
N ILE A 56 10.34 -7.08 -17.93
CA ILE A 56 10.99 -8.37 -18.24
C ILE A 56 10.27 -9.09 -19.39
N PHE A 57 8.94 -8.97 -19.44
CA PHE A 57 8.06 -9.63 -20.43
C PHE A 57 7.20 -8.58 -21.15
N PRO A 58 7.78 -7.78 -22.05
CA PRO A 58 7.09 -6.63 -22.66
C PRO A 58 5.85 -7.02 -23.47
N ASP A 59 5.85 -8.21 -24.06
CA ASP A 59 4.75 -8.72 -24.88
C ASP A 59 3.71 -9.53 -24.07
N ALA A 60 3.94 -9.76 -22.76
CA ALA A 60 3.02 -10.54 -21.95
C ALA A 60 1.81 -9.73 -21.51
N GLU A 61 0.65 -10.36 -21.53
CA GLU A 61 -0.56 -9.87 -20.85
C GLU A 61 -0.43 -10.15 -19.35
N ILE A 62 -0.61 -9.10 -18.52
CA ILE A 62 -0.56 -9.22 -17.05
C ILE A 62 -1.96 -9.00 -16.49
N ASP A 63 -2.52 -10.04 -15.88
CA ASP A 63 -3.77 -9.97 -15.14
C ASP A 63 -3.49 -9.99 -13.64
N VAL A 64 -4.26 -9.21 -12.86
CA VAL A 64 -4.04 -9.11 -11.41
C VAL A 64 -5.30 -9.52 -10.65
N LEU A 65 -5.17 -10.52 -9.76
CA LEU A 65 -6.23 -10.99 -8.87
C LEU A 65 -6.17 -10.21 -7.55
N VAL A 66 -7.21 -9.43 -7.25
CA VAL A 66 -7.29 -8.55 -6.08
C VAL A 66 -8.61 -8.67 -5.35
N LYS A 67 -8.70 -8.08 -4.15
CA LYS A 67 -9.98 -7.84 -3.46
C LYS A 67 -10.68 -6.62 -4.06
N SER A 68 -12.03 -6.59 -4.01
CA SER A 68 -12.84 -5.48 -4.52
C SER A 68 -12.40 -4.13 -3.96
N ARG A 69 -12.11 -4.06 -2.66
CA ARG A 69 -11.64 -2.83 -2.01
C ARG A 69 -10.33 -2.26 -2.58
N SER A 70 -9.52 -3.11 -3.21
CA SER A 70 -8.19 -2.75 -3.73
C SER A 70 -8.16 -2.60 -5.26
N GLU A 71 -9.26 -2.92 -5.94
CA GLU A 71 -9.39 -2.83 -7.40
C GLU A 71 -9.05 -1.43 -7.91
N GLU A 72 -9.58 -0.41 -7.22
CA GLU A 72 -9.44 1.00 -7.61
C GLU A 72 -7.97 1.47 -7.66
N VAL A 73 -7.09 0.88 -6.84
CA VAL A 73 -5.65 1.17 -6.85
C VAL A 73 -5.02 0.87 -8.21
N LEU A 74 -5.49 -0.17 -8.90
CA LEU A 74 -4.89 -0.69 -10.13
C LEU A 74 -5.58 -0.18 -11.41
N LYS A 75 -6.78 0.39 -11.32
CA LYS A 75 -7.52 0.89 -12.49
C LYS A 75 -6.72 1.92 -13.29
N GLY A 76 -6.64 1.69 -14.61
CA GLY A 76 -5.90 2.57 -15.54
C GLY A 76 -4.39 2.36 -15.54
N ASN A 77 -3.85 1.38 -14.80
CA ASN A 77 -2.43 1.04 -14.89
C ASN A 77 -2.14 0.41 -16.27
N PRO A 78 -1.25 1.00 -17.09
CA PRO A 78 -1.00 0.53 -18.46
C PRO A 78 -0.30 -0.83 -18.52
N ASP A 79 0.34 -1.26 -17.45
CA ASP A 79 1.03 -2.55 -17.38
C ASP A 79 0.06 -3.71 -17.10
N ILE A 80 -1.22 -3.41 -16.78
CA ILE A 80 -2.23 -4.39 -16.41
C ILE A 80 -3.26 -4.54 -17.55
N ASN A 81 -3.41 -5.77 -18.05
CA ASN A 81 -4.40 -6.10 -19.06
C ASN A 81 -5.81 -6.24 -18.43
N LYS A 82 -5.92 -6.98 -17.31
CA LYS A 82 -7.20 -7.25 -16.66
C LYS A 82 -7.07 -7.28 -15.14
N ILE A 83 -8.04 -6.70 -14.44
CA ILE A 83 -8.20 -6.83 -13.00
C ILE A 83 -9.29 -7.85 -12.71
N ILE A 84 -8.95 -8.89 -11.94
CA ILE A 84 -9.86 -9.94 -11.52
C ILE A 84 -10.19 -9.72 -10.05
N VAL A 85 -11.47 -9.50 -9.75
CA VAL A 85 -11.92 -9.23 -8.38
C VAL A 85 -12.37 -10.52 -7.68
N PHE A 86 -11.86 -10.75 -6.47
CA PHE A 86 -12.22 -11.93 -5.69
C PHE A 86 -12.14 -11.72 -4.17
N ASP A 87 -13.28 -11.66 -3.51
CA ASP A 87 -13.46 -11.40 -2.07
C ASP A 87 -13.73 -12.67 -1.26
N HIS A 88 -12.76 -13.57 -1.18
CA HIS A 88 -13.02 -14.91 -0.61
C HIS A 88 -12.54 -15.14 0.83
N ILE A 89 -11.87 -14.18 1.44
CA ILE A 89 -11.26 -14.37 2.77
C ILE A 89 -11.98 -13.51 3.79
N LYS A 90 -12.59 -14.16 4.81
CA LYS A 90 -12.91 -13.50 6.07
C LYS A 90 -11.61 -12.94 6.64
N THR A 91 -11.45 -11.63 6.66
CA THR A 91 -10.41 -10.99 7.46
C THR A 91 -11.01 -10.75 8.84
N ALA A 92 -10.30 -11.16 9.89
CA ALA A 92 -10.74 -11.06 11.28
C ALA A 92 -11.12 -9.63 11.74
N ASP A 93 -10.73 -8.62 10.97
CA ASP A 93 -10.89 -7.20 11.30
C ASP A 93 -12.10 -6.53 10.65
N TYR A 94 -12.92 -7.26 9.89
CA TYR A 94 -14.13 -6.71 9.29
C TYR A 94 -15.29 -7.69 9.40
N ASN A 95 -16.43 -7.23 9.94
CA ASN A 95 -17.71 -7.91 10.06
C ASN A 95 -18.35 -8.30 8.70
N ASP A 96 -17.55 -8.64 7.71
CA ASP A 96 -18.02 -9.10 6.42
C ASP A 96 -18.29 -10.62 6.52
N ASN A 97 -19.48 -10.94 6.99
CA ASN A 97 -19.98 -12.32 7.18
C ASN A 97 -20.30 -13.04 5.85
N THR A 98 -20.03 -12.44 4.70
CA THR A 98 -20.22 -13.06 3.40
C THR A 98 -19.07 -13.99 3.05
N GLY A 99 -18.99 -15.12 3.71
CA GLY A 99 -18.13 -16.22 3.25
C GLY A 99 -18.57 -16.61 1.84
N ILE A 100 -17.71 -16.33 0.84
CA ILE A 100 -17.96 -16.78 -0.53
C ILE A 100 -18.08 -18.30 -0.51
N GLY A 101 -19.23 -18.80 -0.93
CA GLY A 101 -19.51 -20.22 -1.01
C GLY A 101 -18.50 -20.98 -1.87
N LEU A 102 -18.35 -22.26 -1.61
CA LEU A 102 -17.44 -23.15 -2.35
C LEU A 102 -17.63 -23.04 -3.88
N SER A 103 -18.88 -22.82 -4.33
CA SER A 103 -19.23 -22.64 -5.76
C SER A 103 -18.47 -21.47 -6.41
N LYS A 104 -18.38 -20.31 -5.77
CA LYS A 104 -17.64 -19.15 -6.33
C LYS A 104 -16.13 -19.39 -6.40
N LYS A 105 -15.56 -20.12 -5.43
CA LYS A 105 -14.14 -20.54 -5.46
C LYS A 105 -13.87 -21.50 -6.62
N LEU A 106 -14.75 -22.46 -6.84
CA LEU A 106 -14.66 -23.38 -7.97
C LEU A 106 -14.82 -22.66 -9.32
N THR A 107 -15.73 -21.70 -9.40
CA THR A 107 -15.91 -20.85 -10.59
C THR A 107 -14.65 -20.04 -10.89
N LEU A 108 -14.04 -19.40 -9.89
CA LEU A 108 -12.76 -18.72 -10.08
C LEU A 108 -11.71 -19.67 -10.65
N LEU A 109 -11.49 -20.80 -10.00
CA LEU A 109 -10.49 -21.78 -10.44
C LEU A 109 -10.74 -22.30 -11.87
N LYS A 110 -12.01 -22.54 -12.23
CA LYS A 110 -12.41 -22.91 -13.59
C LYS A 110 -12.08 -21.81 -14.59
N ASN A 111 -12.35 -20.55 -14.23
CA ASN A 111 -12.05 -19.41 -15.10
C ASN A 111 -10.54 -19.20 -15.26
N LEU A 112 -9.76 -19.24 -14.17
CA LEU A 112 -8.30 -19.12 -14.23
C LEU A 112 -7.68 -20.21 -15.09
N ARG A 113 -8.17 -21.45 -15.02
CA ARG A 113 -7.68 -22.56 -15.87
C ARG A 113 -7.97 -22.36 -17.37
N LYS A 114 -9.09 -21.74 -17.72
CA LYS A 114 -9.46 -21.45 -19.12
C LYS A 114 -8.56 -20.38 -19.74
N GLU A 115 -8.03 -19.49 -18.92
CA GLU A 115 -7.15 -18.40 -19.36
C GLU A 115 -5.75 -18.89 -19.79
N ASN A 116 -5.34 -20.11 -19.40
CA ASN A 116 -4.05 -20.73 -19.74
C ASN A 116 -2.84 -19.83 -19.42
N TYR A 117 -2.77 -19.32 -18.19
CA TYR A 117 -1.61 -18.53 -17.77
C TYR A 117 -0.33 -19.35 -17.78
N ASP A 118 0.73 -18.79 -18.36
CA ASP A 118 2.06 -19.40 -18.37
C ASP A 118 2.76 -19.25 -17.03
N LEU A 119 2.60 -18.06 -16.41
CA LEU A 119 3.22 -17.70 -15.15
C LEU A 119 2.17 -17.25 -14.11
N CYS A 120 2.31 -17.75 -12.89
CA CYS A 120 1.58 -17.22 -11.72
C CYS A 120 2.57 -16.69 -10.68
N VAL A 121 2.35 -15.45 -10.25
CA VAL A 121 3.14 -14.75 -9.22
C VAL A 121 2.27 -14.48 -8.01
N ASP A 122 2.50 -15.21 -6.90
CA ASP A 122 1.75 -14.97 -5.65
C ASP A 122 2.52 -14.05 -4.70
N LEU A 123 2.15 -12.77 -4.72
CA LEU A 123 2.70 -11.76 -3.81
C LEU A 123 1.99 -11.75 -2.44
N THR A 124 0.91 -12.52 -2.28
CA THR A 124 0.18 -12.63 -1.02
C THR A 124 0.78 -13.64 -0.06
N GLY A 125 1.19 -14.82 -0.57
CA GLY A 125 1.86 -15.87 0.20
C GLY A 125 1.01 -16.54 1.30
N LYS A 126 -0.33 -16.44 1.25
CA LYS A 126 -1.23 -17.10 2.22
C LYS A 126 -1.55 -18.54 1.75
N TYR A 127 -1.94 -19.42 2.70
CA TYR A 127 -2.34 -20.78 2.38
C TYR A 127 -3.42 -20.86 1.30
N SER A 128 -4.38 -19.92 1.33
CA SER A 128 -5.48 -19.87 0.36
C SER A 128 -5.02 -19.51 -1.05
N THR A 129 -4.05 -18.59 -1.17
CA THR A 129 -3.48 -18.19 -2.47
C THR A 129 -2.51 -19.24 -2.99
N GLY A 130 -1.73 -19.88 -2.12
CA GLY A 130 -0.94 -21.06 -2.47
C GLY A 130 -1.81 -22.19 -3.04
N LEU A 131 -2.98 -22.47 -2.44
CA LEU A 131 -3.91 -23.47 -2.97
C LEU A 131 -4.48 -23.05 -4.34
N ILE A 132 -4.82 -21.79 -4.55
CA ILE A 132 -5.24 -21.27 -5.86
C ILE A 132 -4.14 -21.53 -6.89
N THR A 133 -2.90 -21.22 -6.55
CA THR A 133 -1.74 -21.44 -7.42
C THR A 133 -1.53 -22.94 -7.72
N MET A 134 -1.62 -23.79 -6.71
CA MET A 134 -1.46 -25.24 -6.87
C MET A 134 -2.51 -25.85 -7.79
N ILE A 135 -3.77 -25.42 -7.66
CA ILE A 135 -4.91 -25.98 -8.40
C ILE A 135 -5.06 -25.31 -9.78
N GLY A 136 -4.57 -24.09 -9.96
CA GLY A 136 -4.75 -23.29 -11.18
C GLY A 136 -4.12 -23.85 -12.45
N LYS A 137 -3.16 -24.80 -12.36
CA LYS A 137 -2.47 -25.44 -13.50
C LYS A 137 -1.62 -24.47 -14.34
N PHE A 138 -0.79 -23.67 -13.70
CA PHE A 138 0.17 -22.78 -14.35
C PHE A 138 1.37 -23.56 -14.90
N SER A 139 1.97 -23.07 -16.01
CA SER A 139 3.20 -23.68 -16.55
C SER A 139 4.35 -23.51 -15.57
N TYR A 140 4.47 -22.31 -14.97
CA TYR A 140 5.39 -22.00 -13.89
C TYR A 140 4.71 -21.16 -12.83
N SER A 141 5.15 -21.25 -11.59
CA SER A 141 4.63 -20.41 -10.53
C SER A 141 5.67 -20.13 -9.46
N PHE A 142 5.66 -18.91 -8.91
CA PHE A 142 6.43 -18.59 -7.73
C PHE A 142 5.65 -17.70 -6.77
N GLY A 143 6.07 -17.67 -5.52
CA GLY A 143 5.42 -16.86 -4.52
C GLY A 143 6.11 -16.91 -3.16
N LEU A 144 5.61 -16.10 -2.23
CA LEU A 144 6.12 -15.97 -0.87
C LEU A 144 5.84 -17.23 -0.04
N ASN A 145 6.88 -17.80 0.56
CA ASN A 145 6.76 -18.91 1.52
C ASN A 145 6.42 -18.40 2.93
N TYR A 146 5.36 -17.60 3.05
CA TYR A 146 5.04 -16.91 4.30
C TYR A 146 4.61 -17.83 5.45
N ASN A 147 3.85 -18.90 5.14
CA ASN A 147 3.28 -19.81 6.14
C ASN A 147 3.69 -21.29 5.94
N GLY A 148 4.79 -21.55 5.24
CA GLY A 148 5.24 -22.92 4.95
C GLY A 148 4.55 -23.59 3.78
N PHE A 149 3.74 -22.86 3.00
CA PHE A 149 3.03 -23.36 1.82
C PHE A 149 3.82 -23.20 0.52
N GLY A 150 5.14 -23.03 0.61
CA GLY A 150 6.03 -22.91 -0.54
C GLY A 150 5.95 -24.10 -1.52
N PHE A 151 5.58 -25.30 -1.04
CA PHE A 151 5.36 -26.47 -1.88
C PHE A 151 4.22 -26.30 -2.91
N CYS A 152 3.37 -25.30 -2.75
CA CYS A 152 2.30 -24.98 -3.71
C CYS A 152 2.84 -24.37 -5.02
N TYR A 153 4.09 -23.89 -5.04
CA TYR A 153 4.71 -23.21 -6.17
C TYR A 153 5.77 -24.07 -6.86
N SER A 154 6.04 -23.79 -8.13
CA SER A 154 7.21 -24.34 -8.84
C SER A 154 8.51 -23.90 -8.18
N LYS A 155 8.55 -22.64 -7.69
CA LYS A 155 9.62 -22.07 -6.89
C LYS A 155 9.04 -21.19 -5.79
N PHE A 156 9.48 -21.33 -4.57
CA PHE A 156 9.10 -20.44 -3.50
C PHE A 156 10.24 -19.47 -3.12
N VAL A 157 9.87 -18.32 -2.64
CA VAL A 157 10.79 -17.26 -2.22
C VAL A 157 10.69 -17.07 -0.70
N ASN A 158 11.82 -17.15 -0.01
CA ASN A 158 11.88 -17.02 1.45
C ASN A 158 12.19 -15.58 1.87
N ILE A 159 11.44 -14.63 1.36
CA ILE A 159 11.50 -13.25 1.83
C ILE A 159 10.48 -13.07 2.94
N ASP A 160 10.94 -12.72 4.12
CA ASP A 160 10.05 -12.30 5.23
C ASP A 160 9.74 -10.81 5.08
N THR A 161 8.56 -10.51 4.56
CA THR A 161 8.14 -9.12 4.35
C THR A 161 7.89 -8.36 5.65
N GLN A 162 7.79 -9.05 6.79
CA GLN A 162 7.51 -8.43 8.10
C GLN A 162 8.72 -8.38 9.04
N ASN A 163 9.69 -9.29 8.89
CA ASN A 163 10.83 -9.41 9.79
C ASN A 163 12.16 -9.40 9.03
N SER A 164 12.29 -8.55 8.01
CA SER A 164 13.54 -8.28 7.30
C SER A 164 13.67 -6.79 7.01
N LYS A 165 14.91 -6.27 6.94
CA LYS A 165 15.17 -4.88 6.60
C LYS A 165 14.65 -4.49 5.22
N GLY A 166 14.36 -3.22 5.02
CA GLY A 166 14.07 -2.61 3.73
C GLY A 166 12.59 -2.35 3.47
N HIS A 167 12.35 -1.51 2.50
CA HIS A 167 11.03 -1.07 2.10
C HIS A 167 10.20 -2.21 1.49
N LEU A 168 8.88 -2.19 1.68
CA LEU A 168 7.98 -3.25 1.16
C LEU A 168 8.06 -3.37 -0.36
N THR A 169 8.20 -2.27 -1.07
CA THR A 169 8.38 -2.25 -2.52
C THR A 169 9.58 -3.07 -2.97
N ASP A 170 10.75 -2.86 -2.34
CA ASP A 170 11.97 -3.60 -2.67
C ASP A 170 11.83 -5.09 -2.35
N LYS A 171 11.12 -5.42 -1.27
CA LYS A 171 10.84 -6.82 -0.94
C LYS A 171 10.02 -7.51 -2.03
N TYR A 172 8.99 -6.84 -2.57
CA TYR A 172 8.20 -7.39 -3.69
C TYR A 172 8.98 -7.46 -5.00
N LEU A 173 9.85 -6.49 -5.28
CA LEU A 173 10.79 -6.56 -6.41
C LEU A 173 11.75 -7.75 -6.26
N ASN A 174 12.27 -7.98 -5.06
CA ASN A 174 13.13 -9.14 -4.77
C ASN A 174 12.38 -10.48 -4.92
N VAL A 175 11.07 -10.53 -4.67
CA VAL A 175 10.25 -11.73 -4.97
C VAL A 175 10.28 -12.03 -6.47
N VAL A 176 10.19 -11.02 -7.33
CA VAL A 176 10.29 -11.18 -8.79
C VAL A 176 11.69 -11.66 -9.18
N LYS A 177 12.74 -10.98 -8.67
CA LYS A 177 14.14 -11.36 -8.93
C LYS A 177 14.43 -12.82 -8.60
N GLU A 178 14.13 -13.22 -7.35
CA GLU A 178 14.40 -14.57 -6.87
C GLU A 178 13.48 -15.60 -7.53
N GLY A 179 12.18 -15.27 -7.70
CA GLY A 179 11.20 -16.13 -8.33
C GLY A 179 11.58 -16.53 -9.75
N LEU A 180 12.09 -15.58 -10.52
CA LEU A 180 12.56 -15.77 -11.89
C LEU A 180 14.02 -16.25 -11.98
N ALA A 181 14.71 -16.45 -10.86
CA ALA A 181 16.14 -16.79 -10.79
C ALA A 181 17.05 -15.84 -11.58
N ILE A 182 16.76 -14.53 -11.54
CA ILE A 182 17.52 -13.50 -12.25
C ILE A 182 18.87 -13.31 -11.56
N LYS A 183 19.95 -13.39 -12.34
CA LYS A 183 21.31 -13.17 -11.83
C LYS A 183 21.54 -11.69 -11.52
N GLU A 184 22.47 -11.40 -10.59
CA GLU A 184 22.77 -10.05 -10.11
C GLU A 184 23.08 -9.06 -11.24
N ALA A 185 23.93 -9.45 -12.18
CA ALA A 185 24.32 -8.58 -13.31
C ALA A 185 23.12 -8.23 -14.21
N GLU A 186 22.25 -9.21 -14.50
CA GLU A 186 21.03 -8.98 -15.28
C GLU A 186 20.04 -8.10 -14.51
N TRP A 187 19.87 -8.36 -13.20
CA TRP A 187 19.00 -7.53 -12.34
C TRP A 187 19.46 -6.09 -12.27
N ASN A 188 20.75 -5.86 -12.10
CA ASN A 188 21.31 -4.51 -12.06
C ASN A 188 21.08 -3.77 -13.40
N GLY A 189 21.18 -4.46 -14.54
CA GLY A 189 20.82 -3.90 -15.84
C GLY A 189 19.33 -3.55 -15.95
N LEU A 190 18.45 -4.42 -15.49
CA LEU A 190 17.00 -4.17 -15.46
C LEU A 190 16.61 -3.03 -14.50
N ASN A 191 17.36 -2.83 -13.42
CA ASN A 191 17.03 -1.89 -12.36
C ASN A 191 17.75 -0.53 -12.50
N SER A 192 18.70 -0.38 -13.43
CA SER A 192 19.57 0.80 -13.55
C SER A 192 18.83 2.12 -13.77
N ASP A 193 17.73 2.08 -14.52
CA ASP A 193 16.86 3.22 -14.85
C ASP A 193 15.39 2.96 -14.46
N PHE A 194 15.15 1.92 -13.65
CA PHE A 194 13.82 1.53 -13.24
C PHE A 194 13.32 2.42 -12.10
N ASN A 195 12.14 3.00 -12.29
CA ASN A 195 11.47 3.73 -11.23
C ASN A 195 10.73 2.74 -10.30
N ASN A 196 11.28 2.48 -9.11
CA ASN A 196 10.70 1.60 -8.10
C ASN A 196 9.54 2.22 -7.29
N LYS A 197 9.11 3.43 -7.65
CA LYS A 197 7.99 4.09 -6.97
C LYS A 197 6.66 3.39 -7.25
N CYS A 198 5.80 3.42 -6.27
CA CYS A 198 4.41 2.97 -6.42
C CYS A 198 3.70 3.73 -7.55
N VAL A 199 2.83 3.03 -8.28
CA VAL A 199 2.10 3.60 -9.42
C VAL A 199 0.62 3.64 -9.11
N ILE A 200 0.04 4.84 -9.16
CA ILE A 200 -1.40 5.06 -9.24
C ILE A 200 -1.69 5.96 -10.43
N ARG A 201 -2.66 5.58 -11.27
CA ARG A 201 -3.04 6.36 -12.44
C ARG A 201 -4.31 7.16 -12.13
N ILE A 202 -4.21 8.46 -12.24
CA ILE A 202 -5.31 9.40 -12.10
C ILE A 202 -5.77 9.75 -13.54
N SER A 203 -7.05 9.56 -13.81
CA SER A 203 -7.64 9.95 -15.10
C SER A 203 -7.96 11.45 -15.11
N GLU A 204 -8.14 12.00 -16.31
CA GLU A 204 -8.56 13.39 -16.48
C GLU A 204 -9.89 13.69 -15.75
N THR A 205 -10.83 12.77 -15.78
CA THR A 205 -12.13 12.93 -15.08
C THR A 205 -11.96 12.99 -13.55
N GLU A 206 -11.03 12.22 -12.99
CA GLU A 206 -10.70 12.24 -11.56
C GLU A 206 -9.98 13.54 -11.18
N MET A 207 -9.11 14.04 -12.05
CA MET A 207 -8.42 15.31 -11.86
C MET A 207 -9.42 16.48 -11.90
N ILE A 208 -10.27 16.56 -12.92
CA ILE A 208 -11.33 17.59 -13.03
C ILE A 208 -12.25 17.54 -11.80
N SER A 209 -12.61 16.34 -11.34
CA SER A 209 -13.41 16.19 -10.12
C SER A 209 -12.73 16.77 -8.90
N ALA A 210 -11.43 16.49 -8.71
CA ALA A 210 -10.64 17.03 -7.59
C ALA A 210 -10.54 18.56 -7.63
N GLU A 211 -10.24 19.13 -8.80
CA GLU A 211 -10.19 20.58 -9.01
C GLU A 211 -11.54 21.26 -8.70
N HIS A 212 -12.62 20.65 -9.16
CA HIS A 212 -13.98 21.16 -8.87
C HIS A 212 -14.27 21.15 -7.37
N GLN A 213 -13.90 20.07 -6.65
CA GLN A 213 -14.06 20.01 -5.19
C GLN A 213 -13.27 21.12 -4.49
N ILE A 214 -11.99 21.29 -4.82
CA ILE A 214 -11.15 22.34 -4.21
C ILE A 214 -11.73 23.73 -4.51
N LYS A 215 -12.14 23.99 -5.75
CA LYS A 215 -12.74 25.27 -6.16
C LYS A 215 -14.05 25.56 -5.42
N SER A 216 -14.90 24.55 -5.24
CA SER A 216 -16.20 24.69 -4.55
C SER A 216 -16.07 25.11 -3.07
N LEU A 217 -14.91 24.85 -2.47
CA LEU A 217 -14.60 25.22 -1.09
C LEU A 217 -14.06 26.65 -0.94
N ASN A 218 -13.87 27.37 -2.06
CA ASN A 218 -13.25 28.70 -2.10
C ASN A 218 -11.88 28.73 -1.41
N ILE A 219 -11.08 27.65 -1.61
CA ILE A 219 -9.71 27.61 -1.09
C ILE A 219 -8.86 28.60 -1.87
N ASN A 220 -8.14 29.45 -1.12
CA ASN A 220 -7.18 30.38 -1.72
C ASN A 220 -5.98 29.59 -2.26
N ARG A 221 -5.78 29.61 -3.59
CA ARG A 221 -4.71 28.90 -4.26
C ARG A 221 -3.36 29.64 -4.23
N ASP A 222 -3.36 30.89 -3.77
CA ASP A 222 -2.12 31.64 -3.53
C ASP A 222 -1.46 31.24 -2.19
N GLU A 223 -2.22 30.58 -1.31
CA GLU A 223 -1.73 29.99 -0.07
C GLU A 223 -1.36 28.50 -0.26
N PRO A 224 -0.38 27.99 0.50
CA PRO A 224 -0.09 26.57 0.52
C PRO A 224 -1.31 25.73 0.94
N LEU A 225 -1.60 24.68 0.21
CA LEU A 225 -2.67 23.73 0.50
C LEU A 225 -2.14 22.48 1.19
N ILE A 226 -2.54 22.24 2.40
CA ILE A 226 -2.16 21.08 3.21
C ILE A 226 -3.30 20.05 3.21
N CYS A 227 -3.05 18.87 2.63
CA CYS A 227 -4.00 17.76 2.68
C CYS A 227 -3.73 16.88 3.89
N ILE A 228 -4.76 16.56 4.68
CA ILE A 228 -4.63 15.82 5.93
C ILE A 228 -5.51 14.58 5.90
N GLN A 229 -4.97 13.42 6.31
CA GLN A 229 -5.77 12.24 6.63
C GLN A 229 -5.63 11.89 8.11
N VAL A 230 -6.73 12.04 8.85
CA VAL A 230 -6.79 11.83 10.31
C VAL A 230 -6.77 10.35 10.69
N THR A 231 -7.52 9.53 9.98
CA THR A 231 -7.74 8.12 10.31
C THR A 231 -6.73 7.19 9.65
N ALA A 232 -6.48 6.07 10.30
CA ALA A 232 -5.59 5.03 9.80
C ALA A 232 -6.29 3.65 9.76
N GLY A 233 -5.58 2.62 9.30
CA GLY A 233 -6.12 1.26 9.20
C GLY A 233 -6.52 0.64 10.55
N TRP A 234 -5.97 1.12 11.66
CA TRP A 234 -6.36 0.76 13.03
C TRP A 234 -5.97 1.85 14.02
N LYS A 235 -6.72 1.92 15.11
CA LYS A 235 -6.69 3.00 16.11
C LYS A 235 -5.31 3.32 16.69
N ALA A 236 -4.45 2.34 16.89
CA ALA A 236 -3.12 2.57 17.46
C ALA A 236 -2.17 3.38 16.56
N LYS A 237 -2.48 3.55 15.29
CA LYS A 237 -1.73 4.39 14.35
C LYS A 237 -2.25 5.84 14.32
N GLU A 238 -3.38 6.11 14.91
CA GLU A 238 -4.02 7.42 14.82
C GLU A 238 -3.41 8.39 15.84
N TRP A 239 -3.15 9.60 15.38
CA TRP A 239 -2.77 10.71 16.24
C TRP A 239 -4.01 11.23 16.99
N SER A 240 -3.85 11.99 18.07
CA SER A 240 -5.00 12.42 18.87
C SER A 240 -5.86 13.46 18.14
N GLU A 241 -7.19 13.41 18.40
CA GLU A 241 -8.13 14.42 17.86
C GLU A 241 -7.70 15.83 18.26
N LYS A 242 -7.26 16.01 19.52
CA LYS A 242 -6.74 17.29 20.02
C LYS A 242 -5.55 17.79 19.21
N ASN A 243 -4.57 16.94 18.94
CA ASN A 243 -3.38 17.35 18.19
C ASN A 243 -3.72 17.74 16.74
N TYR A 244 -4.67 17.05 16.10
CA TYR A 244 -5.16 17.45 14.79
C TYR A 244 -5.90 18.79 14.85
N SER A 245 -6.69 19.05 15.89
CA SER A 245 -7.35 20.34 16.07
C SER A 245 -6.34 21.47 16.27
N ASP A 246 -5.33 21.23 17.11
CA ASP A 246 -4.23 22.18 17.35
C ASP A 246 -3.44 22.45 16.04
N LEU A 247 -3.17 21.41 15.25
CA LEU A 247 -2.51 21.54 13.94
C LEU A 247 -3.33 22.42 12.99
N ILE A 248 -4.64 22.15 12.87
CA ILE A 248 -5.53 22.94 12.00
C ILE A 248 -5.57 24.39 12.44
N GLY A 249 -5.65 24.64 13.75
CA GLY A 249 -5.60 26.00 14.31
C GLY A 249 -4.29 26.72 13.95
N ASN A 250 -3.16 26.04 14.05
CA ASN A 250 -1.84 26.59 13.69
C ASN A 250 -1.72 26.85 12.18
N LEU A 251 -2.25 25.96 11.32
CA LEU A 251 -2.25 26.17 9.88
C LEU A 251 -3.05 27.43 9.49
N ILE A 252 -4.23 27.61 10.09
CA ILE A 252 -5.06 28.81 9.90
C ILE A 252 -4.31 30.06 10.36
N ALA A 253 -3.68 30.01 11.53
CA ALA A 253 -2.91 31.16 12.08
C ALA A 253 -1.67 31.51 11.23
N SER A 254 -1.19 30.59 10.41
CA SER A 254 -0.05 30.78 9.49
C SER A 254 -0.49 31.03 8.04
N ASP A 255 -1.75 31.38 7.80
CA ASP A 255 -2.32 31.63 6.47
C ASP A 255 -2.14 30.43 5.50
N HIS A 256 -2.27 29.20 6.01
CA HIS A 256 -2.25 27.99 5.19
C HIS A 256 -3.65 27.43 5.02
N SER A 257 -3.99 27.12 3.78
CA SER A 257 -5.22 26.40 3.45
C SER A 257 -5.09 24.92 3.76
N PHE A 258 -6.17 24.26 4.17
CA PHE A 258 -6.16 22.84 4.47
C PHE A 258 -7.39 22.11 3.95
N LEU A 259 -7.26 20.80 3.77
CA LEU A 259 -8.34 19.85 3.46
C LEU A 259 -8.16 18.58 4.26
N LEU A 260 -9.26 18.04 4.79
CA LEU A 260 -9.29 16.70 5.37
C LEU A 260 -9.90 15.74 4.36
N ILE A 261 -9.22 14.62 4.13
CA ILE A 261 -9.71 13.53 3.27
C ILE A 261 -9.94 12.25 4.07
N GLY A 262 -10.90 11.44 3.66
CA GLY A 262 -11.21 10.18 4.30
C GLY A 262 -12.31 9.41 3.58
N SER A 263 -13.03 8.56 4.32
CA SER A 263 -14.19 7.83 3.87
C SER A 263 -15.43 8.20 4.70
N ASP A 264 -16.63 7.81 4.27
CA ASP A 264 -17.86 8.07 5.03
C ASP A 264 -17.80 7.56 6.47
N LYS A 265 -17.04 6.50 6.73
CA LYS A 265 -16.83 5.95 8.08
C LYS A 265 -16.04 6.89 8.99
N ASP A 266 -15.26 7.78 8.41
CA ASP A 266 -14.38 8.70 9.13
C ASP A 266 -15.04 10.05 9.40
N LYS A 267 -16.26 10.27 8.89
CA LYS A 267 -16.96 11.55 8.93
C LYS A 267 -17.14 12.10 10.34
N GLU A 268 -17.57 11.28 11.28
CA GLU A 268 -17.84 11.72 12.65
C GLU A 268 -16.59 12.21 13.37
N ILE A 269 -15.47 11.48 13.26
CA ILE A 269 -14.21 11.89 13.91
C ILE A 269 -13.67 13.19 13.27
N ASN A 270 -13.74 13.31 11.93
CA ASN A 270 -13.29 14.51 11.25
C ASN A 270 -14.17 15.73 11.63
N PHE A 271 -15.47 15.54 11.75
CA PHE A 271 -16.36 16.62 12.17
C PHE A 271 -16.10 17.06 13.62
N ARG A 272 -15.86 16.13 14.57
CA ARG A 272 -15.49 16.51 15.95
C ARG A 272 -14.21 17.35 16.00
N ILE A 273 -13.20 16.96 15.21
CA ILE A 273 -11.95 17.71 15.12
C ILE A 273 -12.19 19.11 14.56
N LEU A 274 -12.91 19.23 13.46
CA LEU A 274 -13.18 20.51 12.80
C LEU A 274 -14.05 21.43 13.68
N ASP A 275 -15.08 20.89 14.33
CA ASP A 275 -15.96 21.63 15.24
C ASP A 275 -15.22 22.15 16.48
N SER A 276 -14.19 21.42 16.96
CA SER A 276 -13.39 21.88 18.10
C SER A 276 -12.50 23.09 17.78
N VAL A 277 -12.22 23.31 16.49
CA VAL A 277 -11.53 24.52 16.01
C VAL A 277 -12.54 25.62 15.69
N SER A 278 -13.52 25.34 14.83
CA SER A 278 -14.62 26.25 14.52
C SER A 278 -15.77 25.50 13.80
N PRO A 279 -17.03 25.74 14.17
CA PRO A 279 -18.20 25.06 13.59
C PRO A 279 -18.34 25.19 12.07
N GLY A 280 -17.79 26.23 11.46
CA GLY A 280 -17.88 26.48 10.02
C GLY A 280 -16.93 25.63 9.16
N LEU A 281 -16.03 24.85 9.76
CA LEU A 281 -14.95 24.16 9.06
C LEU A 281 -15.34 22.78 8.50
N ARG A 282 -16.50 22.24 8.84
CA ARG A 282 -16.95 20.90 8.36
C ARG A 282 -16.92 20.74 6.85
N LYS A 283 -17.08 21.83 6.09
CA LYS A 283 -17.02 21.83 4.63
C LYS A 283 -15.67 21.41 4.07
N TYR A 284 -14.59 21.54 4.85
CA TYR A 284 -13.23 21.15 4.45
C TYR A 284 -12.94 19.65 4.65
N TYR A 285 -13.93 18.84 5.03
CA TYR A 285 -13.82 17.38 5.00
C TYR A 285 -14.45 16.80 3.74
N LEU A 286 -13.69 16.01 3.00
CA LEU A 286 -14.11 15.37 1.77
C LEU A 286 -14.06 13.84 1.92
N SER A 287 -15.21 13.19 1.64
CA SER A 287 -15.32 11.73 1.50
C SER A 287 -15.50 11.41 0.02
N LEU A 288 -14.43 11.01 -0.64
CA LEU A 288 -14.38 10.83 -2.09
C LEU A 288 -13.80 9.47 -2.47
N PRO A 289 -14.01 8.98 -3.69
CA PRO A 289 -13.33 7.81 -4.23
C PRO A 289 -11.82 7.92 -4.11
N LEU A 290 -11.14 6.79 -3.95
CA LEU A 290 -9.69 6.73 -3.68
C LEU A 290 -8.86 7.52 -4.70
N LYS A 291 -9.18 7.42 -5.98
CA LYS A 291 -8.41 8.08 -7.05
C LYS A 291 -8.68 9.59 -7.11
N VAL A 292 -9.89 10.04 -6.75
CA VAL A 292 -10.17 11.48 -6.57
C VAL A 292 -9.40 12.02 -5.36
N ASN A 293 -9.32 11.26 -4.26
CA ASN A 293 -8.46 11.61 -3.13
C ASN A 293 -6.97 11.66 -3.54
N ALA A 294 -6.50 10.73 -4.38
CA ALA A 294 -5.15 10.77 -4.94
C ALA A 294 -4.91 12.02 -5.79
N ALA A 295 -5.91 12.44 -6.57
CA ALA A 295 -5.87 13.69 -7.34
C ALA A 295 -5.82 14.92 -6.42
N ILE A 296 -6.61 14.97 -5.35
CA ILE A 296 -6.54 16.04 -4.35
C ILE A 296 -5.14 16.10 -3.71
N VAL A 297 -4.59 14.94 -3.33
CA VAL A 297 -3.22 14.87 -2.80
C VAL A 297 -2.21 15.39 -3.82
N SER A 298 -2.33 15.06 -5.10
CA SER A 298 -1.42 15.55 -6.15
C SER A 298 -1.52 17.06 -6.39
N LEU A 299 -2.69 17.67 -6.11
CA LEU A 299 -2.92 19.10 -6.19
C LEU A 299 -2.56 19.85 -4.89
N SER A 300 -2.21 19.15 -3.84
CA SER A 300 -1.79 19.72 -2.55
C SER A 300 -0.28 19.94 -2.50
N ASP A 301 0.16 20.89 -1.68
CA ASP A 301 1.59 21.18 -1.51
C ASP A 301 2.25 20.21 -0.54
N ILE A 302 1.51 19.83 0.51
CA ILE A 302 1.97 18.87 1.53
C ILE A 302 0.82 17.94 1.89
N PHE A 303 1.14 16.67 2.09
CA PHE A 303 0.25 15.70 2.72
C PHE A 303 0.71 15.39 4.15
N ILE A 304 -0.22 15.35 5.11
CA ILE A 304 0.04 14.94 6.49
C ILE A 304 -0.87 13.77 6.87
N GLY A 305 -0.29 12.72 7.40
CA GLY A 305 -1.08 11.58 7.89
C GLY A 305 -0.24 10.50 8.55
N SER A 306 -0.92 9.54 9.17
CA SER A 306 -0.27 8.37 9.75
C SER A 306 0.08 7.34 8.66
N ASP A 307 0.78 6.26 9.03
CA ASP A 307 1.07 5.13 8.15
C ASP A 307 -0.23 4.47 7.63
N SER A 308 -0.76 5.00 6.54
CA SER A 308 -2.02 4.64 5.90
C SER A 308 -1.98 4.88 4.40
N ILE A 309 -3.05 4.50 3.71
CA ILE A 309 -3.13 4.62 2.25
C ILE A 309 -2.86 6.05 1.75
N GLY A 310 -3.31 7.09 2.45
CA GLY A 310 -3.09 8.48 2.04
C GLY A 310 -1.61 8.85 1.97
N LEU A 311 -0.81 8.42 2.95
CA LEU A 311 0.64 8.65 2.94
C LEU A 311 1.31 7.94 1.75
N HIS A 312 0.85 6.72 1.43
CA HIS A 312 1.38 5.97 0.29
C HIS A 312 0.94 6.58 -1.05
N LEU A 313 -0.27 7.15 -1.11
CA LEU A 313 -0.71 7.93 -2.27
C LEU A 313 0.17 9.16 -2.47
N ALA A 314 0.51 9.90 -1.41
CA ALA A 314 1.40 11.04 -1.50
C ALA A 314 2.76 10.65 -2.12
N GLY A 315 3.32 9.51 -1.73
CA GLY A 315 4.51 8.95 -2.37
C GLY A 315 4.31 8.61 -3.84
N ALA A 316 3.18 7.97 -4.18
CA ALA A 316 2.87 7.54 -5.54
C ALA A 316 2.63 8.71 -6.52
N VAL A 317 2.09 9.84 -6.04
CA VAL A 317 1.86 11.06 -6.84
C VAL A 317 2.97 12.12 -6.63
N ASN A 318 4.03 11.78 -5.90
CA ASN A 318 5.19 12.63 -5.63
C ASN A 318 4.83 13.97 -4.94
N THR A 319 3.85 13.95 -4.03
CA THR A 319 3.50 15.09 -3.18
C THR A 319 4.35 15.05 -1.91
N PRO A 320 5.03 16.15 -1.52
CA PRO A 320 5.74 16.24 -0.25
C PRO A 320 4.88 15.77 0.91
N SER A 321 5.43 15.02 1.87
CA SER A 321 4.61 14.45 2.94
C SER A 321 5.29 14.42 4.29
N ILE A 322 4.46 14.44 5.35
CA ILE A 322 4.85 14.24 6.73
C ILE A 322 4.12 13.01 7.26
N GLY A 323 4.85 11.91 7.40
CA GLY A 323 4.34 10.65 7.93
C GLY A 323 4.46 10.59 9.45
N LEU A 324 3.33 10.38 10.14
CA LEU A 324 3.27 10.22 11.59
C LEU A 324 3.30 8.72 11.93
N PHE A 325 4.40 8.25 12.53
CA PHE A 325 4.63 6.84 12.81
C PHE A 325 4.63 6.55 14.31
N GLY A 326 4.02 5.43 14.69
CA GLY A 326 3.97 4.96 16.06
C GLY A 326 4.27 3.46 16.17
N PRO A 327 3.26 2.57 16.07
CA PRO A 327 3.45 1.14 16.23
C PRO A 327 4.10 0.44 15.02
N THR A 328 4.27 1.14 13.91
CA THR A 328 4.87 0.64 12.67
C THR A 328 6.23 1.26 12.41
N ASN A 329 7.11 0.51 11.77
CA ASN A 329 8.45 0.96 11.41
C ASN A 329 8.41 1.73 10.09
N PRO A 330 8.81 3.01 10.08
CA PRO A 330 8.76 3.83 8.87
C PRO A 330 9.64 3.30 7.73
N SER A 331 10.72 2.58 8.02
CA SER A 331 11.59 2.02 6.97
C SER A 331 10.89 0.99 6.06
N PHE A 332 9.70 0.50 6.45
CA PHE A 332 8.94 -0.47 5.67
C PHE A 332 7.96 0.17 4.69
N SER A 333 7.45 1.36 5.00
CA SER A 333 6.30 1.89 4.27
C SER A 333 6.27 3.41 4.09
N ASN A 334 7.21 4.17 4.70
CA ASN A 334 7.26 5.60 4.42
C ASN A 334 7.71 5.83 2.97
N PRO A 335 7.07 6.74 2.22
CA PRO A 335 7.57 7.09 0.90
C PRO A 335 9.04 7.52 0.95
N GLU A 336 9.83 7.09 -0.04
CA GLU A 336 11.25 7.38 -0.11
C GLU A 336 11.51 8.74 -0.78
N GLY A 337 12.58 9.39 -0.34
CA GLY A 337 13.04 10.68 -0.87
C GLY A 337 12.98 11.81 0.15
N GLU A 338 13.76 12.86 -0.12
CA GLU A 338 13.96 13.99 0.81
C GLU A 338 12.70 14.82 1.05
N ILE A 339 11.72 14.76 0.14
CA ILE A 339 10.43 15.44 0.26
C ILE A 339 9.47 14.75 1.23
N HIS A 340 9.81 13.54 1.71
CA HIS A 340 8.98 12.75 2.60
C HIS A 340 9.58 12.69 4.00
N LYS A 341 9.02 13.48 4.92
CA LYS A 341 9.49 13.54 6.31
C LYS A 341 8.79 12.51 7.19
N VAL A 342 9.51 12.02 8.18
CA VAL A 342 9.01 11.05 9.16
C VAL A 342 9.09 11.66 10.55
N ILE A 343 7.98 11.61 11.28
CA ILE A 343 7.98 11.87 12.72
C ILE A 343 7.70 10.54 13.44
N TYR A 344 8.70 10.06 14.15
CA TYR A 344 8.68 8.76 14.82
C TYR A 344 9.30 8.86 16.20
N LYS A 345 8.50 8.68 17.26
CA LYS A 345 8.98 8.69 18.64
C LYS A 345 9.37 7.28 19.08
N LYS A 346 10.67 6.99 18.98
CA LYS A 346 11.22 5.69 19.32
C LYS A 346 11.12 5.45 20.83
N LEU A 347 10.45 4.36 21.24
CA LEU A 347 10.28 3.89 22.60
C LEU A 347 10.93 2.51 22.74
N THR A 348 11.06 2.00 23.95
CA THR A 348 11.62 0.65 24.22
C THR A 348 10.83 -0.48 23.56
N CYS A 349 9.52 -0.27 23.31
CA CYS A 349 8.66 -1.23 22.62
C CYS A 349 8.57 -1.02 21.11
N SER A 350 9.23 0.00 20.56
CA SER A 350 9.23 0.26 19.12
C SER A 350 9.79 -0.91 18.32
N ALA A 351 9.40 -1.00 17.06
CA ALA A 351 9.93 -1.99 16.15
C ALA A 351 11.45 -1.89 16.04
N SER A 352 12.12 -3.03 15.97
CA SER A 352 13.55 -3.10 15.62
C SER A 352 13.74 -2.74 14.15
N ASP A 353 14.99 -2.61 13.71
CA ASP A 353 15.29 -2.30 12.30
C ASP A 353 14.83 -3.40 11.34
N THR A 354 14.58 -4.60 11.83
CA THR A 354 14.13 -5.75 11.04
C THR A 354 12.64 -6.02 11.17
N ASP A 355 11.96 -5.43 12.15
CA ASP A 355 10.56 -5.71 12.42
C ASP A 355 9.64 -4.62 11.85
N GLN A 356 8.57 -5.01 11.19
CA GLN A 356 7.57 -4.08 10.69
C GLN A 356 6.75 -3.45 11.83
N TYR A 357 6.58 -4.17 12.94
CA TYR A 357 5.67 -3.77 14.00
C TYR A 357 6.36 -3.75 15.37
N CYS A 358 5.87 -2.88 16.24
CA CYS A 358 6.32 -2.83 17.63
C CYS A 358 6.04 -4.16 18.39
N THR A 359 6.73 -4.37 19.51
CA THR A 359 6.62 -5.60 20.32
C THR A 359 5.23 -5.79 20.96
N ARG A 360 4.37 -4.77 20.95
CA ARG A 360 3.00 -4.80 21.47
C ARG A 360 1.96 -5.18 20.40
N ASN A 361 2.29 -6.14 19.52
CA ASN A 361 1.43 -6.67 18.47
C ASN A 361 0.84 -5.55 17.59
N ALA A 362 1.70 -4.73 17.00
CA ALA A 362 1.32 -3.58 16.19
C ALA A 362 0.42 -2.55 16.93
N GLY A 363 0.58 -2.44 18.23
CA GLY A 363 -0.24 -1.57 19.08
C GLY A 363 -1.59 -2.16 19.51
N LYS A 364 -1.96 -3.35 19.05
CA LYS A 364 -3.27 -3.99 19.38
C LYS A 364 -3.42 -4.30 20.87
N THR A 365 -2.29 -4.53 21.58
CA THR A 365 -2.26 -4.78 23.03
C THR A 365 -1.76 -3.58 23.83
N CYS A 366 -1.59 -2.41 23.19
CA CYS A 366 -1.09 -1.20 23.83
C CYS A 366 -2.25 -0.33 24.31
N LEU A 367 -2.27 -0.03 25.62
CA LEU A 367 -3.30 0.84 26.21
C LEU A 367 -2.96 2.32 26.11
N SER A 368 -1.66 2.67 26.15
CA SER A 368 -1.24 4.07 26.23
C SER A 368 -0.99 4.73 24.87
N VAL A 369 -0.46 3.98 23.89
CA VAL A 369 -0.06 4.46 22.55
C VAL A 369 0.84 5.71 22.60
N ASP A 370 1.78 5.74 23.58
CA ASP A 370 2.64 6.90 23.84
C ASP A 370 3.51 7.30 22.65
N CYS A 371 3.86 6.35 21.78
CA CYS A 371 4.58 6.63 20.54
C CYS A 371 3.85 7.62 19.62
N MET A 372 2.50 7.59 19.58
CA MET A 372 1.70 8.57 18.85
C MET A 372 1.43 9.83 19.70
N LYS A 373 1.14 9.67 20.99
CA LYS A 373 0.87 10.80 21.88
C LYS A 373 2.04 11.76 22.03
N ASN A 374 3.28 11.24 22.00
CA ASN A 374 4.50 12.03 22.13
C ASN A 374 4.88 12.80 20.84
N ILE A 375 4.18 12.61 19.74
CA ILE A 375 4.28 13.48 18.58
C ILE A 375 3.54 14.78 18.92
N ASN A 376 4.26 15.89 18.95
CA ASN A 376 3.64 17.19 19.23
C ASN A 376 3.39 18.01 17.95
N THR A 377 2.47 18.93 18.03
CA THR A 377 2.01 19.76 16.92
C THR A 377 3.11 20.70 16.40
N ASP A 378 3.97 21.23 17.28
CA ASP A 378 5.06 22.14 16.90
C ASP A 378 6.09 21.45 16.02
N GLU A 379 6.36 20.15 16.29
CA GLU A 379 7.27 19.36 15.44
C GLU A 379 6.68 19.13 14.05
N VAL A 380 5.36 18.91 13.96
CA VAL A 380 4.66 18.79 12.70
C VAL A 380 4.73 20.11 11.92
N MET A 381 4.41 21.24 12.57
CA MET A 381 4.49 22.57 11.96
C MET A 381 5.90 22.93 11.49
N LYS A 382 6.95 22.63 12.26
CA LYS A 382 8.35 22.82 11.83
C LYS A 382 8.67 22.07 10.55
N ASN A 383 8.14 20.86 10.37
CA ASN A 383 8.32 20.10 9.14
C ASN A 383 7.47 20.67 7.99
N VAL A 384 6.27 21.21 8.25
CA VAL A 384 5.48 21.96 7.26
C VAL A 384 6.28 23.14 6.72
N GLU A 385 6.73 24.04 7.61
CA GLU A 385 7.52 25.21 7.22
C GLU A 385 8.82 24.81 6.50
N TYR A 386 9.50 23.78 6.97
CA TYR A 386 10.71 23.28 6.31
C TYR A 386 10.41 22.87 4.86
N LEU A 387 9.37 22.07 4.62
CA LEU A 387 9.03 21.60 3.27
C LEU A 387 8.57 22.75 2.37
N LEU A 388 7.82 23.72 2.89
CA LEU A 388 7.38 24.90 2.15
C LEU A 388 8.58 25.78 1.73
N ASN A 389 9.58 25.93 2.60
CA ASN A 389 10.77 26.76 2.34
C ASN A 389 11.80 26.12 1.39
N GLN A 390 11.74 24.81 1.18
CA GLN A 390 12.71 24.10 0.31
C GLN A 390 12.41 24.19 -1.20
N ASN A 391 11.52 25.09 -1.64
CA ASN A 391 11.11 25.24 -3.05
C ASN A 391 10.66 23.93 -3.74
N PHE A 392 10.29 22.89 -2.97
CA PHE A 392 9.66 21.67 -3.53
C PHE A 392 8.30 21.96 -4.18
N ILE A 393 7.81 23.21 -4.02
CA ILE A 393 6.53 23.71 -4.54
C ILE A 393 6.61 24.15 -6.02
N GLN A 394 7.79 24.19 -6.64
CA GLN A 394 7.98 24.69 -8.02
C GLN A 394 7.21 23.90 -9.12
N LYS A 395 6.39 22.89 -8.76
CA LYS A 395 5.63 22.10 -9.73
C LYS A 395 4.25 22.65 -10.10
N ARG A 396 3.82 23.81 -9.58
CA ARG A 396 2.52 24.40 -9.94
C ARG A 396 2.48 25.14 -11.28
N ILE A 397 3.63 25.36 -11.94
CA ILE A 397 3.70 26.26 -13.10
C ILE A 397 3.84 25.50 -14.43
N THR A 398 3.91 24.19 -14.42
CA THR A 398 4.08 23.39 -15.65
C THR A 398 3.13 22.19 -15.69
N VAL A 399 1.85 22.44 -15.86
CA VAL A 399 0.89 21.50 -16.46
C VAL A 399 0.00 22.30 -17.41
#